data_54ea55bb63c6978487b1f17ee8cb62cb
#
_entry.id   54ea55bb63c6978487b1f17ee8cb62cb
#
_cell.length_a   1.000
_cell.length_b   1.000
_cell.length_c   1.000
_cell.angle_alpha   90.00
_cell.angle_beta   90.00
_cell.angle_gamma   90.00
#
_symmetry.space_group_name_H-M   'P 1'
#
loop_
_entity.id
_entity.type
_entity.pdbx_description
1 polymer ?
#
loop_
_entity_poly.entity_id
_entity_poly.type
_entity_poly.pdbx_seq_one_letter_code
_entity_poly.pdbx_strand_id
1 'polypeptide(L)'
;MKKLLGIVVLGLLLVSCVAPTARLPDINSAEIKEQEERQKRLSYSNFSNQFQRTHNIAFKINLANEDICIKKKFDLGFKVSNSNAVGDKEAPFYPKELNLGSKLSIVSIAENSESKKSGLMIGDKIEMINGGTVDDGKKALKNFSKIKEKILTGHEVDLRIYRNGVMKDISFFPNEVCGYPLVFTKDQIINAFADGKYTYITQGIAEYTLDDNELALVVGHELAHNNRGHIDAKKTNVLIGALIGFTLDMIVIASGGYSEGEFTDMLSQLGSKAWTVEFEQEADYAGLYYAKRAGFDISNANEFWTRMGAKNPSAIAHNSTHPATAARFV
;
A
#
# COMPACT_ATOMS: atom_id res chain seq x y z
N MET A 1 29.24 59.12 6.75
CA MET A 1 29.56 57.88 6.01
C MET A 1 28.71 56.67 6.42
N LYS A 2 28.51 56.36 7.72
CA LYS A 2 27.67 55.19 8.14
C LYS A 2 26.21 55.27 7.76
N LYS A 3 25.57 56.45 7.71
CA LYS A 3 24.16 56.62 7.29
C LYS A 3 23.94 56.50 5.77
N LEU A 4 24.97 56.83 4.96
CA LEU A 4 24.90 56.67 3.50
C LEU A 4 25.01 55.19 3.09
N LEU A 5 25.83 54.45 3.81
CA LEU A 5 26.01 52.99 3.57
C LEU A 5 24.72 52.22 3.87
N GLY A 6 23.96 52.59 4.93
CA GLY A 6 22.69 51.97 5.26
C GLY A 6 21.57 52.20 4.21
N ILE A 7 21.56 53.35 3.55
CA ILE A 7 20.57 53.66 2.48
C ILE A 7 20.93 52.90 1.21
N VAL A 8 22.19 52.69 0.89
CA VAL A 8 22.62 51.89 -0.29
C VAL A 8 22.31 50.39 -0.10
N VAL A 9 22.48 49.87 1.12
CA VAL A 9 22.17 48.45 1.41
C VAL A 9 20.64 48.22 1.40
N LEU A 10 19.82 49.16 1.89
CA LEU A 10 18.38 49.05 1.85
C LEU A 10 17.82 49.18 0.41
N GLY A 11 18.45 49.99 -0.44
CA GLY A 11 18.12 50.10 -1.86
C GLY A 11 18.43 48.87 -2.68
N LEU A 12 19.46 48.09 -2.32
CA LEU A 12 19.82 46.83 -2.99
C LEU A 12 18.87 45.64 -2.68
N LEU A 13 18.12 45.72 -1.58
CA LEU A 13 17.14 44.71 -1.22
C LEU A 13 15.79 44.89 -1.97
N LEU A 14 15.62 45.95 -2.73
CA LEU A 14 14.45 46.18 -3.60
C LEU A 14 14.65 45.67 -5.03
N VAL A 15 15.74 44.93 -5.31
CA VAL A 15 15.96 44.33 -6.63
C VAL A 15 15.03 43.13 -6.82
N SER A 16 13.87 43.44 -7.22
CA SER A 16 13.02 42.91 -8.27
C SER A 16 13.11 41.41 -8.51
N CYS A 17 12.06 40.72 -8.13
CA CYS A 17 11.68 39.50 -8.84
C CYS A 17 11.64 39.82 -10.34
N VAL A 18 12.44 39.11 -11.14
CA VAL A 18 12.42 39.23 -12.59
C VAL A 18 11.04 38.78 -13.06
N ALA A 19 10.28 39.70 -13.62
CA ALA A 19 8.97 39.36 -14.17
C ALA A 19 9.11 38.54 -15.45
N PRO A 20 8.15 37.64 -15.76
CA PRO A 20 8.11 36.93 -17.02
C PRO A 20 8.12 37.91 -18.20
N THR A 21 8.97 37.67 -19.19
CA THR A 21 9.09 38.53 -20.39
C THR A 21 8.10 38.18 -21.49
N ALA A 22 7.50 36.98 -21.44
CA ALA A 22 6.48 36.55 -22.39
C ALA A 22 5.11 37.12 -22.02
N ARG A 23 4.40 37.64 -23.02
CA ARG A 23 2.98 38.00 -22.88
C ARG A 23 2.17 36.73 -22.90
N LEU A 24 1.63 36.34 -21.76
CA LEU A 24 0.74 35.19 -21.66
C LEU A 24 -0.65 35.56 -22.22
N PRO A 25 -1.36 34.63 -22.86
CA PRO A 25 -2.75 34.84 -23.25
C PRO A 25 -3.62 35.05 -22.00
N ASP A 26 -4.69 35.86 -22.15
CA ASP A 26 -5.67 36.04 -21.10
C ASP A 26 -6.44 34.74 -20.90
N ILE A 27 -6.25 34.09 -19.75
CA ILE A 27 -6.95 32.86 -19.35
C ILE A 27 -8.04 33.26 -18.36
N ASN A 28 -9.29 32.94 -18.65
CA ASN A 28 -10.37 33.24 -17.75
C ASN A 28 -10.45 32.22 -16.58
N SER A 29 -11.05 32.68 -15.47
CA SER A 29 -11.16 31.86 -14.25
C SER A 29 -12.00 30.58 -14.45
N ALA A 30 -12.92 30.55 -15.39
CA ALA A 30 -13.78 29.42 -15.68
C ALA A 30 -12.96 28.30 -16.37
N GLU A 31 -12.08 28.66 -17.33
CA GLU A 31 -11.18 27.70 -18.00
C GLU A 31 -10.18 27.09 -17.02
N ILE A 32 -9.63 27.90 -16.11
CA ILE A 32 -8.74 27.40 -15.05
C ILE A 32 -9.49 26.36 -14.19
N LYS A 33 -10.70 26.68 -13.75
CA LYS A 33 -11.50 25.77 -12.92
C LYS A 33 -11.86 24.48 -13.65
N GLU A 34 -12.26 24.56 -14.92
CA GLU A 34 -12.55 23.37 -15.73
C GLU A 34 -11.32 22.47 -15.86
N GLN A 35 -10.15 23.04 -16.10
CA GLN A 35 -8.91 22.30 -16.20
C GLN A 35 -8.52 21.66 -14.85
N GLU A 36 -8.69 22.35 -13.74
CA GLU A 36 -8.49 21.78 -12.39
C GLU A 36 -9.41 20.57 -12.13
N GLU A 37 -10.70 20.70 -12.46
CA GLU A 37 -11.65 19.59 -12.31
C GLU A 37 -11.28 18.40 -13.18
N ARG A 38 -10.85 18.65 -14.42
CA ARG A 38 -10.39 17.60 -15.34
C ARG A 38 -9.16 16.87 -14.78
N GLN A 39 -8.17 17.62 -14.27
CA GLN A 39 -6.97 17.04 -13.66
C GLN A 39 -7.33 16.19 -12.44
N LYS A 40 -8.24 16.66 -11.57
CA LYS A 40 -8.74 15.87 -10.43
C LYS A 40 -9.41 14.58 -10.89
N ARG A 41 -10.31 14.62 -11.87
CA ARG A 41 -10.98 13.42 -12.40
C ARG A 41 -9.99 12.41 -12.93
N LEU A 42 -8.97 12.84 -13.68
CA LEU A 42 -7.92 11.97 -14.19
C LEU A 42 -7.12 11.33 -13.05
N SER A 43 -6.75 12.11 -12.04
CA SER A 43 -6.01 11.62 -10.87
C SER A 43 -6.79 10.56 -10.08
N TYR A 44 -8.08 10.81 -9.77
CA TYR A 44 -8.91 9.85 -9.03
C TYR A 44 -9.30 8.63 -9.87
N SER A 45 -9.46 8.78 -11.18
CA SER A 45 -9.66 7.65 -12.10
C SER A 45 -8.44 6.75 -12.12
N ASN A 46 -7.24 7.34 -12.25
CA ASN A 46 -5.99 6.61 -12.23
C ASN A 46 -5.80 5.86 -10.89
N PHE A 47 -6.01 6.54 -9.75
CA PHE A 47 -5.98 5.89 -8.44
C PHE A 47 -6.93 4.69 -8.38
N SER A 48 -8.18 4.84 -8.83
CA SER A 48 -9.17 3.76 -8.80
C SER A 48 -8.74 2.57 -9.67
N ASN A 49 -8.18 2.84 -10.85
CA ASN A 49 -7.69 1.80 -11.76
C ASN A 49 -6.50 1.05 -11.16
N GLN A 50 -5.52 1.76 -10.60
CA GLN A 50 -4.37 1.13 -9.94
C GLN A 50 -4.78 0.34 -8.70
N PHE A 51 -5.74 0.84 -7.93
CA PHE A 51 -6.30 0.11 -6.80
C PHE A 51 -6.98 -1.19 -7.23
N GLN A 52 -7.84 -1.15 -8.25
CA GLN A 52 -8.52 -2.33 -8.80
C GLN A 52 -7.49 -3.36 -9.33
N ARG A 53 -6.51 -2.89 -10.11
CA ARG A 53 -5.42 -3.70 -10.66
C ARG A 53 -4.64 -4.40 -9.54
N THR A 54 -4.19 -3.63 -8.54
CA THR A 54 -3.41 -4.17 -7.42
C THR A 54 -4.22 -5.13 -6.58
N HIS A 55 -5.52 -4.85 -6.36
CA HIS A 55 -6.42 -5.74 -5.63
C HIS A 55 -6.60 -7.08 -6.35
N ASN A 56 -6.78 -7.07 -7.66
CA ASN A 56 -6.87 -8.29 -8.48
C ASN A 56 -5.61 -9.16 -8.32
N ILE A 57 -4.44 -8.57 -8.47
CA ILE A 57 -3.16 -9.27 -8.40
C ILE A 57 -2.93 -9.83 -6.99
N ALA A 58 -3.11 -9.00 -5.96
CA ALA A 58 -2.89 -9.42 -4.57
C ALA A 58 -3.88 -10.52 -4.15
N PHE A 59 -5.15 -10.41 -4.53
CA PHE A 59 -6.14 -11.45 -4.25
C PHE A 59 -5.79 -12.76 -4.95
N LYS A 60 -5.44 -12.71 -6.24
CA LYS A 60 -5.05 -13.87 -7.03
C LYS A 60 -3.83 -14.58 -6.45
N ILE A 61 -2.81 -13.83 -6.01
CA ILE A 61 -1.61 -14.38 -5.37
C ILE A 61 -1.97 -15.01 -4.02
N ASN A 62 -2.73 -14.31 -3.17
CA ASN A 62 -3.13 -14.83 -1.87
C ASN A 62 -4.01 -16.08 -1.98
N LEU A 63 -4.88 -16.15 -2.98
CA LEU A 63 -5.74 -17.31 -3.25
C LEU A 63 -4.92 -18.52 -3.74
N ALA A 64 -4.01 -18.30 -4.70
CA ALA A 64 -3.22 -19.38 -5.30
C ALA A 64 -2.17 -19.99 -4.35
N ASN A 65 -1.87 -19.34 -3.25
CA ASN A 65 -0.86 -19.76 -2.28
C ASN A 65 -1.45 -20.07 -0.89
N GLU A 66 -2.76 -20.14 -0.78
CA GLU A 66 -3.47 -20.36 0.49
C GLU A 66 -2.93 -21.59 1.22
N ASP A 67 -2.74 -22.73 0.50
CA ASP A 67 -2.29 -24.02 1.03
C ASP A 67 -0.90 -23.98 1.68
N ILE A 68 -0.03 -23.06 1.27
CA ILE A 68 1.35 -22.92 1.78
C ILE A 68 1.55 -21.71 2.69
N CYS A 69 0.50 -20.93 2.95
CA CYS A 69 0.56 -19.81 3.87
C CYS A 69 0.42 -20.25 5.33
N ILE A 70 1.31 -19.71 6.20
CA ILE A 70 1.27 -19.95 7.64
C ILE A 70 0.00 -19.38 8.26
N LYS A 71 -0.40 -18.17 7.83
CA LYS A 71 -1.65 -17.53 8.26
C LYS A 71 -2.65 -17.59 7.13
N LYS A 72 -3.85 -18.06 7.43
CA LYS A 72 -4.99 -18.10 6.52
C LYS A 72 -6.13 -17.26 7.06
N LYS A 73 -6.98 -16.78 6.18
CA LYS A 73 -8.21 -16.08 6.52
C LYS A 73 -9.21 -16.18 5.38
N PHE A 74 -10.48 -15.97 5.70
CA PHE A 74 -11.49 -15.76 4.68
C PHE A 74 -11.47 -14.29 4.19
N ASP A 75 -11.66 -14.08 2.89
CA ASP A 75 -11.77 -12.76 2.26
C ASP A 75 -13.01 -12.71 1.37
N LEU A 76 -13.73 -11.58 1.44
CA LEU A 76 -14.96 -11.37 0.64
C LEU A 76 -14.67 -11.19 -0.85
N GLY A 77 -13.41 -10.93 -1.22
CA GLY A 77 -13.00 -10.67 -2.60
C GLY A 77 -13.41 -9.30 -3.13
N PHE A 78 -13.96 -8.42 -2.29
CA PHE A 78 -14.31 -7.05 -2.66
C PHE A 78 -13.91 -6.02 -1.60
N LYS A 79 -13.85 -4.76 -2.02
CA LYS A 79 -13.60 -3.61 -1.15
C LYS A 79 -14.75 -2.62 -1.27
N VAL A 80 -15.05 -1.94 -0.16
CA VAL A 80 -16.13 -0.96 -0.08
C VAL A 80 -15.61 0.42 0.29
N SER A 81 -16.34 1.45 -0.14
CA SER A 81 -16.12 2.83 0.27
C SER A 81 -17.41 3.63 0.16
N ASN A 82 -17.40 4.88 0.62
CA ASN A 82 -18.48 5.84 0.45
C ASN A 82 -17.93 7.26 0.32
N SER A 83 -18.79 8.26 0.04
CA SER A 83 -18.38 9.65 -0.11
C SER A 83 -17.68 10.20 1.13
N ASN A 84 -18.12 9.84 2.32
CA ASN A 84 -17.52 10.30 3.57
C ASN A 84 -16.11 9.75 3.83
N ALA A 85 -15.83 8.54 3.35
CA ALA A 85 -14.53 7.89 3.51
C ALA A 85 -13.47 8.45 2.56
N VAL A 86 -13.87 8.78 1.33
CA VAL A 86 -12.96 9.37 0.34
C VAL A 86 -12.89 10.90 0.46
N GLY A 87 -13.81 11.52 1.23
CA GLY A 87 -14.01 12.96 1.34
C GLY A 87 -15.19 13.41 0.48
N ASP A 88 -16.18 14.08 1.09
CA ASP A 88 -17.40 14.50 0.38
C ASP A 88 -17.12 15.51 -0.76
N LYS A 89 -16.02 16.28 -0.66
CA LYS A 89 -15.57 17.21 -1.71
C LYS A 89 -14.84 16.51 -2.85
N GLU A 90 -14.20 15.40 -2.57
CA GLU A 90 -13.41 14.61 -3.51
C GLU A 90 -14.27 13.56 -4.24
N ALA A 91 -15.29 13.03 -3.59
CA ALA A 91 -16.17 11.99 -4.13
C ALA A 91 -16.71 12.27 -5.54
N PRO A 92 -17.08 13.52 -5.92
CA PRO A 92 -17.56 13.85 -7.28
C PRO A 92 -16.49 13.68 -8.39
N PHE A 93 -15.21 13.58 -8.03
CA PHE A 93 -14.12 13.41 -8.99
C PHE A 93 -13.77 11.94 -9.22
N TYR A 94 -14.23 11.02 -8.37
CA TYR A 94 -14.08 9.59 -8.58
C TYR A 94 -14.91 9.10 -9.78
N PRO A 95 -14.54 7.96 -10.39
CA PRO A 95 -15.33 7.35 -11.45
C PRO A 95 -16.80 7.17 -11.06
N LYS A 96 -17.71 7.53 -11.95
CA LYS A 96 -19.15 7.50 -11.68
C LYS A 96 -19.69 6.09 -11.42
N GLU A 97 -19.07 5.10 -12.02
CA GLU A 97 -19.37 3.68 -11.83
C GLU A 97 -19.18 3.20 -10.39
N LEU A 98 -18.35 3.88 -9.58
CA LEU A 98 -18.21 3.57 -8.14
C LEU A 98 -19.46 3.95 -7.33
N ASN A 99 -20.34 4.78 -7.89
CA ASN A 99 -21.63 5.17 -7.30
C ASN A 99 -21.51 5.64 -5.84
N LEU A 100 -20.48 6.47 -5.53
CA LEU A 100 -20.18 6.94 -4.19
C LEU A 100 -21.27 7.87 -3.66
N GLY A 101 -21.87 7.48 -2.55
CA GLY A 101 -22.85 8.25 -1.78
C GLY A 101 -22.63 8.00 -0.29
N SER A 102 -23.63 8.25 0.57
CA SER A 102 -23.53 7.96 2.02
C SER A 102 -23.45 6.47 2.32
N LYS A 103 -24.10 5.63 1.50
CA LYS A 103 -24.07 4.17 1.61
C LYS A 103 -22.74 3.59 1.13
N LEU A 104 -22.36 2.43 1.68
CA LEU A 104 -21.20 1.70 1.21
C LEU A 104 -21.44 1.14 -0.18
N SER A 105 -20.60 1.53 -1.13
CA SER A 105 -20.57 0.98 -2.49
C SER A 105 -19.38 0.05 -2.65
N ILE A 106 -19.54 -0.99 -3.47
CA ILE A 106 -18.43 -1.83 -3.93
C ILE A 106 -17.53 -0.99 -4.84
N VAL A 107 -16.28 -0.77 -4.44
CA VAL A 107 -15.32 0.07 -5.20
C VAL A 107 -14.24 -0.73 -5.89
N SER A 108 -14.06 -1.99 -5.50
CA SER A 108 -13.13 -2.92 -6.13
C SER A 108 -13.61 -4.35 -5.87
N ILE A 109 -13.46 -5.22 -6.85
CA ILE A 109 -13.82 -6.63 -6.75
C ILE A 109 -12.80 -7.48 -7.50
N ALA A 110 -12.26 -8.48 -6.83
CA ALA A 110 -11.26 -9.37 -7.42
C ALA A 110 -11.91 -10.33 -8.42
N GLU A 111 -11.38 -10.40 -9.64
CA GLU A 111 -11.95 -11.17 -10.74
C GLU A 111 -12.08 -12.68 -10.44
N ASN A 112 -11.15 -13.24 -9.64
CA ASN A 112 -11.13 -14.65 -9.26
C ASN A 112 -11.94 -14.96 -7.99
N SER A 113 -12.62 -13.96 -7.39
CA SER A 113 -13.39 -14.16 -6.15
C SER A 113 -14.74 -14.83 -6.38
N GLU A 114 -15.24 -15.57 -5.38
CA GLU A 114 -16.59 -16.14 -5.41
C GLU A 114 -17.66 -15.05 -5.44
N SER A 115 -17.41 -13.90 -4.77
CA SER A 115 -18.32 -12.75 -4.85
C SER A 115 -18.47 -12.18 -6.27
N LYS A 116 -17.40 -12.17 -7.07
CA LYS A 116 -17.49 -11.79 -8.49
C LYS A 116 -18.28 -12.80 -9.30
N LYS A 117 -18.01 -14.10 -9.10
CA LYS A 117 -18.70 -15.19 -9.79
C LYS A 117 -20.19 -15.23 -9.46
N SER A 118 -20.60 -14.82 -8.24
CA SER A 118 -22.01 -14.73 -7.84
C SER A 118 -22.73 -13.51 -8.41
N GLY A 119 -22.03 -12.68 -9.22
CA GLY A 119 -22.64 -11.56 -9.94
C GLY A 119 -22.61 -10.23 -9.21
N LEU A 120 -21.81 -10.09 -8.15
CA LEU A 120 -21.53 -8.80 -7.51
C LEU A 120 -20.77 -7.89 -8.47
N MET A 121 -21.08 -6.58 -8.47
CA MET A 121 -20.52 -5.61 -9.39
C MET A 121 -20.01 -4.36 -8.67
N ILE A 122 -19.02 -3.68 -9.26
CA ILE A 122 -18.61 -2.35 -8.83
C ILE A 122 -19.83 -1.41 -8.92
N GLY A 123 -20.00 -0.54 -7.92
CA GLY A 123 -21.12 0.38 -7.82
C GLY A 123 -22.35 -0.16 -7.10
N ASP A 124 -22.40 -1.46 -6.78
CA ASP A 124 -23.45 -2.03 -5.94
C ASP A 124 -23.40 -1.40 -4.54
N LYS A 125 -24.55 -0.95 -4.04
CA LYS A 125 -24.68 -0.43 -2.68
C LYS A 125 -25.10 -1.55 -1.75
N ILE A 126 -24.39 -1.73 -0.65
CA ILE A 126 -24.72 -2.75 0.34
C ILE A 126 -25.79 -2.21 1.28
N GLU A 127 -26.95 -2.88 1.33
CA GLU A 127 -28.07 -2.55 2.22
C GLU A 127 -28.07 -3.46 3.46
N MET A 128 -27.84 -4.75 3.26
CA MET A 128 -27.81 -5.74 4.34
C MET A 128 -26.71 -6.77 4.12
N ILE A 129 -26.21 -7.34 5.21
CA ILE A 129 -25.29 -8.47 5.21
C ILE A 129 -25.73 -9.47 6.29
N ASN A 130 -25.95 -10.72 5.91
CA ASN A 130 -26.44 -11.80 6.77
C ASN A 130 -27.68 -11.37 7.61
N GLY A 131 -28.64 -10.70 6.97
CA GLY A 131 -29.87 -10.20 7.59
C GLY A 131 -29.72 -8.93 8.43
N GLY A 132 -28.50 -8.46 8.71
CA GLY A 132 -28.24 -7.21 9.43
C GLY A 132 -28.10 -6.02 8.47
N THR A 133 -28.67 -4.87 8.84
CA THR A 133 -28.53 -3.62 8.07
C THR A 133 -27.10 -3.10 8.14
N VAL A 134 -26.62 -2.54 7.04
CA VAL A 134 -25.32 -1.87 6.96
C VAL A 134 -25.53 -0.37 7.14
N ASP A 135 -24.79 0.23 8.07
CA ASP A 135 -24.83 1.65 8.34
C ASP A 135 -24.42 2.48 7.11
N ASP A 136 -24.78 3.74 7.13
CA ASP A 136 -24.32 4.75 6.16
C ASP A 136 -23.49 5.88 6.82
N GLY A 137 -22.99 6.80 6.00
CA GLY A 137 -22.24 7.97 6.44
C GLY A 137 -20.87 7.67 7.05
N LYS A 138 -20.42 8.53 7.94
CA LYS A 138 -19.02 8.54 8.47
C LYS A 138 -18.64 7.27 9.26
N LYS A 139 -19.61 6.59 9.86
CA LYS A 139 -19.33 5.39 10.68
C LYS A 139 -19.42 4.08 9.87
N ALA A 140 -19.94 4.15 8.66
CA ALA A 140 -20.26 2.98 7.85
C ALA A 140 -19.07 2.01 7.67
N LEU A 141 -17.90 2.52 7.27
CA LEU A 141 -16.71 1.68 7.09
C LEU A 141 -16.23 1.01 8.38
N LYS A 142 -16.21 1.75 9.49
CA LYS A 142 -15.79 1.21 10.78
C LYS A 142 -16.74 0.09 11.26
N ASN A 143 -18.05 0.30 11.07
CA ASN A 143 -19.04 -0.68 11.48
C ASN A 143 -19.06 -1.89 10.54
N PHE A 144 -18.89 -1.68 9.23
CA PHE A 144 -18.70 -2.75 8.27
C PHE A 144 -17.48 -3.61 8.58
N SER A 145 -16.34 -3.01 8.98
CA SER A 145 -15.15 -3.76 9.38
C SER A 145 -15.43 -4.70 10.55
N LYS A 146 -16.20 -4.25 11.55
CA LYS A 146 -16.62 -5.10 12.68
C LYS A 146 -17.57 -6.23 12.27
N ILE A 147 -18.49 -5.95 11.33
CA ILE A 147 -19.37 -6.98 10.78
C ILE A 147 -18.53 -8.00 10.03
N LYS A 148 -17.63 -7.53 9.17
CA LYS A 148 -16.73 -8.37 8.38
C LYS A 148 -15.93 -9.34 9.24
N GLU A 149 -15.36 -8.90 10.37
CA GLU A 149 -14.62 -9.78 11.29
C GLU A 149 -15.48 -10.92 11.83
N LYS A 150 -16.79 -10.68 12.05
CA LYS A 150 -17.72 -11.69 12.57
C LYS A 150 -18.21 -12.68 11.53
N ILE A 151 -18.36 -12.26 10.27
CA ILE A 151 -18.92 -13.09 9.20
C ILE A 151 -17.88 -13.89 8.42
N LEU A 152 -16.60 -13.53 8.53
CA LEU A 152 -15.50 -14.23 7.83
C LEU A 152 -15.08 -15.51 8.57
N THR A 153 -16.01 -16.45 8.63
CA THR A 153 -15.88 -17.75 9.31
C THR A 153 -15.96 -18.96 8.36
N GLY A 154 -15.93 -18.73 7.05
CA GLY A 154 -16.07 -19.78 6.04
C GLY A 154 -17.54 -20.18 5.74
N HIS A 155 -18.50 -19.56 6.41
CA HIS A 155 -19.92 -19.75 6.10
C HIS A 155 -20.36 -18.88 4.92
N GLU A 156 -21.49 -19.23 4.35
CA GLU A 156 -22.12 -18.44 3.29
C GLU A 156 -22.42 -17.01 3.75
N VAL A 157 -22.19 -16.07 2.88
CA VAL A 157 -22.43 -14.63 3.09
C VAL A 157 -23.56 -14.20 2.19
N ASP A 158 -24.65 -13.72 2.80
CA ASP A 158 -25.82 -13.18 2.12
C ASP A 158 -25.71 -11.64 2.07
N LEU A 159 -25.72 -11.09 0.88
CA LEU A 159 -25.77 -9.65 0.65
C LEU A 159 -27.09 -9.26 0.03
N ARG A 160 -27.76 -8.26 0.60
CA ARG A 160 -28.79 -7.50 -0.10
C ARG A 160 -28.17 -6.22 -0.61
N ILE A 161 -28.19 -6.04 -1.92
CA ILE A 161 -27.59 -4.88 -2.60
C ILE A 161 -28.66 -4.08 -3.35
N TYR A 162 -28.39 -2.79 -3.56
CA TYR A 162 -29.17 -1.94 -4.44
C TYR A 162 -28.35 -1.63 -5.70
N ARG A 163 -28.91 -2.00 -6.88
CA ARG A 163 -28.31 -1.82 -8.20
C ARG A 163 -29.34 -1.25 -9.17
N ASN A 164 -29.09 -0.09 -9.75
CA ASN A 164 -29.92 0.50 -10.81
C ASN A 164 -31.42 0.54 -10.47
N GLY A 165 -31.79 0.96 -9.27
CA GLY A 165 -33.18 1.08 -8.86
C GLY A 165 -33.80 -0.20 -8.28
N VAL A 166 -33.08 -1.33 -8.25
CA VAL A 166 -33.60 -2.64 -7.86
C VAL A 166 -32.78 -3.23 -6.72
N MET A 167 -33.48 -3.81 -5.73
CA MET A 167 -32.86 -4.66 -4.71
C MET A 167 -32.55 -6.04 -5.29
N LYS A 168 -31.39 -6.59 -4.95
CA LYS A 168 -30.96 -7.93 -5.33
C LYS A 168 -30.34 -8.62 -4.13
N ASP A 169 -30.60 -9.91 -4.01
CA ASP A 169 -29.94 -10.79 -3.05
C ASP A 169 -28.85 -11.58 -3.78
N ILE A 170 -27.66 -11.62 -3.19
CA ILE A 170 -26.47 -12.31 -3.71
C ILE A 170 -25.86 -13.08 -2.56
N SER A 171 -25.66 -14.39 -2.75
CA SER A 171 -25.03 -15.25 -1.76
C SER A 171 -23.77 -15.89 -2.34
N PHE A 172 -22.76 -16.05 -1.52
CA PHE A 172 -21.50 -16.70 -1.89
C PHE A 172 -20.72 -17.15 -0.65
N PHE A 173 -19.84 -18.13 -0.83
CA PHE A 173 -18.86 -18.50 0.19
C PHE A 173 -17.61 -17.63 0.04
N PRO A 174 -17.09 -17.01 1.12
CA PRO A 174 -15.85 -16.26 1.04
C PRO A 174 -14.68 -17.19 0.74
N ASN A 175 -13.70 -16.68 -0.03
CA ASN A 175 -12.52 -17.47 -0.34
C ASN A 175 -11.58 -17.57 0.88
N GLU A 176 -11.06 -18.76 1.18
CA GLU A 176 -9.90 -18.87 2.06
C GLU A 176 -8.65 -18.45 1.28
N VAL A 177 -7.82 -17.58 1.88
CA VAL A 177 -6.66 -16.97 1.25
C VAL A 177 -5.53 -16.81 2.25
N CYS A 178 -4.31 -16.52 1.79
CA CYS A 178 -3.22 -16.07 2.65
C CYS A 178 -3.66 -14.89 3.53
N GLY A 179 -3.38 -14.95 4.83
CA GLY A 179 -3.89 -14.04 5.85
C GLY A 179 -3.27 -12.64 5.88
N TYR A 180 -2.71 -12.15 4.76
CA TYR A 180 -1.98 -10.88 4.66
C TYR A 180 -2.67 -9.92 3.69
N PRO A 181 -3.69 -9.16 4.17
CA PRO A 181 -4.49 -8.30 3.30
C PRO A 181 -3.69 -7.16 2.67
N LEU A 182 -4.06 -6.82 1.45
CA LEU A 182 -3.58 -5.63 0.75
C LEU A 182 -4.06 -4.34 1.41
N VAL A 183 -3.14 -3.40 1.61
CA VAL A 183 -3.37 -1.98 1.86
C VAL A 183 -2.77 -1.20 0.68
N PHE A 184 -3.60 -0.51 -0.06
CA PHE A 184 -3.17 0.34 -1.17
C PHE A 184 -3.20 1.80 -0.74
N THR A 185 -2.11 2.54 -0.96
CA THR A 185 -1.98 3.95 -0.54
C THR A 185 -1.86 4.89 -1.73
N LYS A 186 -2.26 6.16 -1.53
CA LYS A 186 -2.15 7.22 -2.57
C LYS A 186 -0.73 7.77 -2.73
N ASP A 187 0.24 7.23 -1.98
CA ASP A 187 1.61 7.72 -2.04
C ASP A 187 2.21 7.52 -3.42
N GLN A 188 2.84 8.57 -3.94
CA GLN A 188 3.52 8.55 -5.24
C GLN A 188 4.96 8.03 -5.17
N ILE A 189 5.44 7.71 -3.96
CA ILE A 189 6.76 7.10 -3.77
C ILE A 189 6.73 5.69 -4.36
N ILE A 190 7.74 5.33 -5.15
CA ILE A 190 7.91 3.97 -5.68
C ILE A 190 8.35 3.07 -4.53
N ASN A 191 7.39 2.47 -3.83
CA ASN A 191 7.65 1.64 -2.65
C ASN A 191 6.55 0.59 -2.42
N ALA A 192 6.96 -0.51 -1.77
CA ALA A 192 6.07 -1.51 -1.17
C ALA A 192 6.71 -1.98 0.14
N PHE A 193 5.94 -2.51 1.06
CA PHE A 193 6.47 -3.09 2.30
C PHE A 193 5.48 -4.01 2.99
N ALA A 194 6.02 -4.90 3.82
CA ALA A 194 5.30 -5.81 4.70
C ALA A 194 5.51 -5.41 6.18
N ASP A 195 4.49 -5.57 7.03
CA ASP A 195 4.57 -5.27 8.47
C ASP A 195 4.35 -6.49 9.40
N GLY A 196 4.21 -7.69 8.81
CA GLY A 196 3.88 -8.94 9.49
C GLY A 196 2.37 -9.22 9.57
N LYS A 197 1.53 -8.26 9.12
CA LYS A 197 0.06 -8.37 9.11
C LYS A 197 -0.55 -7.99 7.77
N TYR A 198 -0.01 -6.99 7.10
CA TYR A 198 -0.51 -6.41 5.86
C TYR A 198 0.58 -6.35 4.81
N THR A 199 0.17 -6.36 3.55
CA THR A 199 1.00 -6.06 2.38
C THR A 199 0.65 -4.66 1.90
N TYR A 200 1.59 -3.72 1.95
CA TYR A 200 1.40 -2.34 1.55
C TYR A 200 1.97 -2.10 0.16
N ILE A 201 1.15 -1.56 -0.72
CA ILE A 201 1.53 -1.18 -2.09
C ILE A 201 1.16 0.28 -2.29
N THR A 202 2.14 1.11 -2.67
CA THR A 202 1.89 2.51 -2.99
C THR A 202 1.39 2.67 -4.44
N GLN A 203 0.66 3.75 -4.71
CA GLN A 203 0.28 4.09 -6.08
C GLN A 203 1.53 4.25 -6.97
N GLY A 204 2.61 4.85 -6.43
CA GLY A 204 3.85 5.07 -7.18
C GLY A 204 4.48 3.79 -7.69
N ILE A 205 4.55 2.70 -6.90
CA ILE A 205 5.09 1.41 -7.39
C ILE A 205 4.13 0.75 -8.38
N ALA A 206 2.81 0.83 -8.15
CA ALA A 206 1.83 0.27 -9.07
C ALA A 206 1.88 0.94 -10.45
N GLU A 207 2.10 2.26 -10.51
CA GLU A 207 2.29 3.00 -11.75
C GLU A 207 3.67 2.76 -12.39
N TYR A 208 4.69 2.49 -11.58
CA TYR A 208 6.05 2.22 -12.07
C TYR A 208 6.14 0.88 -12.81
N THR A 209 5.37 -0.11 -12.40
CA THR A 209 5.34 -1.44 -13.04
C THR A 209 4.68 -1.36 -14.41
N LEU A 210 5.34 -1.94 -15.44
CA LEU A 210 4.91 -1.86 -16.82
C LEU A 210 3.67 -2.73 -17.12
N ASP A 211 3.57 -3.86 -16.42
CA ASP A 211 2.48 -4.81 -16.58
C ASP A 211 2.11 -5.49 -15.23
N ASP A 212 1.14 -6.39 -15.29
CA ASP A 212 0.65 -7.14 -14.13
C ASP A 212 1.65 -8.16 -13.61
N ASN A 213 2.56 -8.65 -14.45
CA ASN A 213 3.58 -9.60 -14.04
C ASN A 213 4.60 -8.91 -13.12
N GLU A 214 5.06 -7.71 -13.49
CA GLU A 214 5.96 -6.93 -12.64
C GLU A 214 5.32 -6.55 -11.30
N LEU A 215 4.05 -6.13 -11.30
CA LEU A 215 3.35 -5.84 -10.05
C LEU A 215 3.16 -7.09 -9.20
N ALA A 216 2.96 -8.25 -9.83
CA ALA A 216 2.88 -9.54 -9.14
C ALA A 216 4.19 -9.95 -8.48
N LEU A 217 5.36 -9.60 -9.08
CA LEU A 217 6.66 -9.82 -8.44
C LEU A 217 6.77 -9.01 -7.13
N VAL A 218 6.35 -7.75 -7.14
CA VAL A 218 6.35 -6.89 -5.95
C VAL A 218 5.43 -7.46 -4.87
N VAL A 219 4.18 -7.76 -5.23
CA VAL A 219 3.20 -8.32 -4.28
C VAL A 219 3.66 -9.66 -3.72
N GLY A 220 4.23 -10.53 -4.56
CA GLY A 220 4.78 -11.83 -4.15
C GLY A 220 5.95 -11.67 -3.17
N HIS A 221 6.86 -10.72 -3.42
CA HIS A 221 7.99 -10.39 -2.55
C HIS A 221 7.51 -9.95 -1.16
N GLU A 222 6.55 -9.02 -1.09
CA GLU A 222 5.99 -8.55 0.19
C GLU A 222 5.20 -9.65 0.92
N LEU A 223 4.47 -10.48 0.18
CA LEU A 223 3.85 -11.67 0.76
C LEU A 223 4.89 -12.62 1.35
N ALA A 224 6.05 -12.79 0.69
CA ALA A 224 7.13 -13.64 1.19
C ALA A 224 7.68 -13.10 2.51
N HIS A 225 7.94 -11.80 2.64
CA HIS A 225 8.35 -11.20 3.91
C HIS A 225 7.36 -11.50 5.04
N ASN A 226 6.07 -11.37 4.77
CA ASN A 226 5.03 -11.68 5.75
C ASN A 226 4.97 -13.17 6.08
N ASN A 227 4.91 -14.04 5.06
CA ASN A 227 4.67 -15.47 5.24
C ASN A 227 5.89 -16.23 5.77
N ARG A 228 7.11 -15.75 5.49
CA ARG A 228 8.36 -16.29 6.04
C ARG A 228 8.72 -15.74 7.42
N GLY A 229 7.94 -14.77 7.93
CA GLY A 229 8.14 -14.22 9.27
C GLY A 229 9.36 -13.29 9.38
N HIS A 230 9.88 -12.74 8.27
CA HIS A 230 11.07 -11.88 8.26
C HIS A 230 10.92 -10.65 9.16
N ILE A 231 9.71 -10.11 9.26
CA ILE A 231 9.41 -8.93 10.09
C ILE A 231 9.55 -9.27 11.58
N ASP A 232 9.03 -10.41 12.00
CA ASP A 232 9.13 -10.85 13.39
C ASP A 232 10.56 -11.30 13.73
N ALA A 233 11.26 -11.93 12.79
CA ALA A 233 12.68 -12.26 12.93
C ALA A 233 13.55 -11.00 13.11
N LYS A 234 13.35 -9.96 12.28
CA LYS A 234 14.05 -8.67 12.43
C LYS A 234 13.78 -8.04 13.80
N LYS A 235 12.53 -8.01 14.26
CA LYS A 235 12.18 -7.50 15.61
C LYS A 235 12.88 -8.30 16.71
N THR A 236 12.90 -9.61 16.60
CA THR A 236 13.57 -10.50 17.56
C THR A 236 15.08 -10.24 17.60
N ASN A 237 15.72 -10.09 16.42
CA ASN A 237 17.14 -9.77 16.34
C ASN A 237 17.49 -8.42 17.00
N VAL A 238 16.63 -7.39 16.82
CA VAL A 238 16.77 -6.10 17.49
C VAL A 238 16.70 -6.28 19.00
N LEU A 239 15.71 -7.03 19.51
CA LEU A 239 15.54 -7.27 20.94
C LEU A 239 16.71 -8.04 21.55
N ILE A 240 17.22 -9.06 20.86
CA ILE A 240 18.40 -9.82 21.30
C ILE A 240 19.61 -8.90 21.36
N GLY A 241 19.83 -8.11 20.30
CA GLY A 241 20.93 -7.14 20.26
C GLY A 241 20.85 -6.13 21.41
N ALA A 242 19.66 -5.56 21.64
CA ALA A 242 19.42 -4.63 22.75
C ALA A 242 19.68 -5.26 24.12
N LEU A 243 19.23 -6.52 24.34
CA LEU A 243 19.45 -7.22 25.60
C LEU A 243 20.93 -7.48 25.89
N ILE A 244 21.68 -7.93 24.87
CA ILE A 244 23.14 -8.13 25.00
C ILE A 244 23.82 -6.79 25.26
N GLY A 245 23.48 -5.73 24.52
CA GLY A 245 24.01 -4.40 24.68
C GLY A 245 23.75 -3.83 26.06
N PHE A 246 22.52 -3.95 26.58
CA PHE A 246 22.16 -3.54 27.93
C PHE A 246 23.01 -4.25 28.98
N THR A 247 23.26 -5.55 28.80
CA THR A 247 24.10 -6.32 29.72
C THR A 247 25.54 -5.77 29.74
N LEU A 248 26.08 -5.40 28.56
CA LEU A 248 27.42 -4.79 28.47
C LEU A 248 27.45 -3.40 29.10
N ASP A 249 26.46 -2.55 28.87
CA ASP A 249 26.34 -1.24 29.53
C ASP A 249 26.35 -1.38 31.06
N MET A 250 25.59 -2.36 31.59
CA MET A 250 25.57 -2.63 33.05
C MET A 250 26.90 -3.12 33.56
N ILE A 251 27.67 -3.93 32.82
CA ILE A 251 29.02 -4.37 33.20
C ILE A 251 29.97 -3.19 33.26
N VAL A 252 29.95 -2.28 32.27
CA VAL A 252 30.77 -1.07 32.24
C VAL A 252 30.47 -0.20 33.46
N ILE A 253 29.23 0.06 33.77
CA ILE A 253 28.80 0.85 34.96
C ILE A 253 29.26 0.19 36.24
N ALA A 254 29.07 -1.13 36.38
CA ALA A 254 29.47 -1.88 37.59
C ALA A 254 30.99 -1.90 37.80
N SER A 255 31.79 -1.79 36.73
CA SER A 255 33.27 -1.67 36.80
C SER A 255 33.78 -0.26 37.06
N GLY A 256 32.89 0.72 37.30
CA GLY A 256 33.24 2.13 37.55
C GLY A 256 33.40 2.96 36.29
N GLY A 257 33.03 2.43 35.11
CA GLY A 257 32.96 3.17 33.86
C GLY A 257 31.62 3.92 33.70
N TYR A 258 31.49 4.62 32.58
CA TYR A 258 30.29 5.37 32.21
C TYR A 258 29.71 4.80 30.89
N SER A 259 28.42 4.60 30.84
CA SER A 259 27.67 4.25 29.61
C SER A 259 26.26 4.85 29.67
N GLU A 260 25.84 5.48 28.58
CA GLU A 260 24.46 6.00 28.37
C GLU A 260 23.60 5.07 27.49
N GLY A 261 23.94 3.79 27.38
CA GLY A 261 23.23 2.83 26.54
C GLY A 261 23.87 2.66 25.14
N GLU A 262 25.14 3.05 24.99
CA GLU A 262 25.85 3.01 23.71
C GLU A 262 25.96 1.59 23.13
N PHE A 263 26.20 0.58 23.99
CA PHE A 263 26.22 -0.83 23.59
C PHE A 263 24.82 -1.33 23.24
N THR A 264 23.79 -0.89 24.00
CA THR A 264 22.39 -1.20 23.69
C THR A 264 22.02 -0.69 22.31
N ASP A 265 22.29 0.57 22.01
CA ASP A 265 21.98 1.17 20.71
C ASP A 265 22.77 0.51 19.56
N MET A 266 24.09 0.32 19.76
CA MET A 266 24.95 -0.29 18.74
C MET A 266 24.51 -1.73 18.40
N LEU A 267 24.28 -2.57 19.41
CA LEU A 267 23.90 -3.97 19.17
C LEU A 267 22.46 -4.13 18.71
N SER A 268 21.56 -3.24 19.11
CA SER A 268 20.21 -3.15 18.53
C SER A 268 20.25 -2.85 17.03
N GLN A 269 21.08 -1.89 16.63
CA GLN A 269 21.27 -1.55 15.20
C GLN A 269 21.92 -2.70 14.42
N LEU A 270 22.91 -3.39 15.00
CA LEU A 270 23.51 -4.57 14.38
C LEU A 270 22.48 -5.70 14.23
N GLY A 271 21.64 -5.93 15.25
CA GLY A 271 20.54 -6.88 15.18
C GLY A 271 19.53 -6.56 14.09
N SER A 272 19.22 -5.27 13.87
CA SER A 272 18.29 -4.83 12.80
C SER A 272 18.83 -5.11 11.39
N LYS A 273 20.16 -5.19 11.24
CA LYS A 273 20.85 -5.46 9.97
C LYS A 273 21.18 -6.94 9.78
N ALA A 274 21.07 -7.75 10.84
CA ALA A 274 21.39 -9.17 10.79
C ALA A 274 20.46 -9.89 9.79
N TRP A 275 21.05 -10.70 8.92
CA TRP A 275 20.35 -11.51 7.92
C TRP A 275 19.51 -10.72 6.91
N THR A 276 19.70 -9.38 6.79
CA THR A 276 18.88 -8.55 5.90
C THR A 276 19.01 -8.96 4.44
N VAL A 277 20.23 -9.28 3.97
CA VAL A 277 20.47 -9.72 2.58
C VAL A 277 19.85 -11.09 2.33
N GLU A 278 20.00 -12.00 3.27
CA GLU A 278 19.46 -13.38 3.18
C GLU A 278 17.92 -13.36 3.20
N PHE A 279 17.30 -12.52 4.02
CA PHE A 279 15.85 -12.34 4.01
C PHE A 279 15.33 -11.75 2.69
N GLU A 280 16.10 -10.84 2.08
CA GLU A 280 15.74 -10.33 0.76
C GLU A 280 15.87 -11.41 -0.33
N GLN A 281 16.96 -12.20 -0.31
CA GLN A 281 17.12 -13.31 -1.25
C GLN A 281 16.03 -14.38 -1.09
N GLU A 282 15.67 -14.71 0.15
CA GLU A 282 14.56 -15.63 0.42
C GLU A 282 13.22 -15.03 -0.06
N ALA A 283 13.00 -13.73 0.16
CA ALA A 283 11.78 -13.05 -0.28
C ALA A 283 11.69 -12.97 -1.81
N ASP A 284 12.80 -12.71 -2.50
CA ASP A 284 12.86 -12.75 -3.97
C ASP A 284 12.51 -14.15 -4.49
N TYR A 285 13.17 -15.19 -3.99
CA TYR A 285 12.92 -16.55 -4.44
C TYR A 285 11.49 -17.02 -4.15
N ALA A 286 11.03 -16.83 -2.91
CA ALA A 286 9.67 -17.23 -2.52
C ALA A 286 8.61 -16.37 -3.24
N GLY A 287 8.87 -15.09 -3.44
CA GLY A 287 7.98 -14.17 -4.17
C GLY A 287 7.80 -14.56 -5.63
N LEU A 288 8.89 -14.94 -6.32
CA LEU A 288 8.83 -15.51 -7.67
C LEU A 288 7.95 -16.77 -7.70
N TYR A 289 8.13 -17.66 -6.73
CA TYR A 289 7.33 -18.89 -6.62
C TYR A 289 5.85 -18.56 -6.41
N TYR A 290 5.52 -17.60 -5.53
CA TYR A 290 4.14 -17.19 -5.28
C TYR A 290 3.47 -16.55 -6.51
N ALA A 291 4.19 -15.68 -7.24
CA ALA A 291 3.71 -15.10 -8.47
C ALA A 291 3.47 -16.17 -9.55
N LYS A 292 4.41 -17.11 -9.70
CA LYS A 292 4.30 -18.21 -10.68
C LYS A 292 3.13 -19.14 -10.39
N ARG A 293 2.91 -19.53 -9.14
CA ARG A 293 1.74 -20.33 -8.71
C ARG A 293 0.43 -19.64 -9.05
N ALA A 294 0.38 -18.33 -8.94
CA ALA A 294 -0.77 -17.52 -9.32
C ALA A 294 -0.91 -17.34 -10.84
N GLY A 295 -0.03 -17.94 -11.67
CA GLY A 295 -0.10 -17.92 -13.12
C GLY A 295 0.43 -16.63 -13.76
N PHE A 296 1.29 -15.88 -13.07
CA PHE A 296 2.01 -14.75 -13.64
C PHE A 296 3.30 -15.21 -14.34
N ASP A 297 3.70 -14.47 -15.36
CA ASP A 297 4.98 -14.69 -16.04
C ASP A 297 6.10 -14.03 -15.23
N ILE A 298 7.10 -14.82 -14.86
CA ILE A 298 8.26 -14.37 -14.07
C ILE A 298 9.56 -14.28 -14.90
N SER A 299 9.49 -14.49 -16.20
CA SER A 299 10.69 -14.56 -17.08
C SER A 299 11.51 -13.28 -17.07
N ASN A 300 10.86 -12.12 -16.91
CA ASN A 300 11.50 -10.80 -16.92
C ASN A 300 11.78 -10.24 -15.51
N ALA A 301 11.75 -11.10 -14.47
CA ALA A 301 11.95 -10.65 -13.09
C ALA A 301 13.32 -9.96 -12.88
N ASN A 302 14.38 -10.50 -13.47
CA ASN A 302 15.71 -9.91 -13.40
C ASN A 302 15.77 -8.48 -13.98
N GLU A 303 15.14 -8.27 -15.14
CA GLU A 303 15.09 -6.93 -15.76
C GLU A 303 14.31 -5.93 -14.90
N PHE A 304 13.18 -6.37 -14.32
CA PHE A 304 12.40 -5.53 -13.41
C PHE A 304 13.21 -5.10 -12.19
N TRP A 305 13.85 -6.04 -11.48
CA TRP A 305 14.63 -5.71 -10.28
C TRP A 305 15.88 -4.88 -10.62
N THR A 306 16.54 -5.13 -11.76
CA THR A 306 17.66 -4.32 -12.23
C THR A 306 17.21 -2.86 -12.47
N ARG A 307 16.06 -2.66 -13.10
CA ARG A 307 15.48 -1.33 -13.33
C ARG A 307 15.10 -0.64 -12.01
N MET A 308 14.54 -1.39 -11.05
CA MET A 308 14.25 -0.89 -9.70
C MET A 308 15.51 -0.44 -8.98
N GLY A 309 16.58 -1.26 -8.98
CA GLY A 309 17.86 -0.92 -8.38
C GLY A 309 18.49 0.31 -8.99
N ALA A 310 18.45 0.44 -10.32
CA ALA A 310 18.99 1.60 -11.04
C ALA A 310 18.22 2.91 -10.72
N LYS A 311 16.93 2.83 -10.37
CA LYS A 311 16.12 4.00 -9.99
C LYS A 311 16.52 4.59 -8.64
N ASN A 312 17.04 3.75 -7.74
CA ASN A 312 17.51 4.18 -6.42
C ASN A 312 18.92 3.64 -6.15
N PRO A 313 19.99 4.31 -6.66
CA PRO A 313 21.37 3.84 -6.48
C PRO A 313 21.81 3.72 -5.02
N SER A 314 21.21 4.49 -4.09
CA SER A 314 21.49 4.38 -2.66
C SER A 314 20.99 3.06 -2.06
N ALA A 315 19.99 2.42 -2.65
CA ALA A 315 19.52 1.10 -2.26
C ALA A 315 20.54 -0.01 -2.60
N ILE A 316 21.40 0.20 -3.60
CA ILE A 316 22.47 -0.73 -3.97
C ILE A 316 23.53 -0.82 -2.85
N ALA A 317 23.67 0.22 -2.04
CA ALA A 317 24.66 0.35 -0.98
C ALA A 317 24.16 -0.04 0.43
N HIS A 318 23.19 -0.93 0.58
CA HIS A 318 22.67 -1.46 1.86
C HIS A 318 21.92 -0.47 2.78
N ASN A 319 21.58 0.74 2.30
CA ASN A 319 20.92 1.77 3.11
C ASN A 319 19.41 1.93 2.88
N SER A 320 18.73 0.88 2.38
CA SER A 320 17.28 0.88 2.16
C SER A 320 16.58 -0.23 2.95
N THR A 321 15.25 -0.17 3.01
CA THR A 321 14.42 -1.26 3.57
C THR A 321 14.59 -2.56 2.78
N HIS A 322 14.91 -2.44 1.49
CA HIS A 322 15.16 -3.55 0.56
C HIS A 322 16.49 -3.29 -0.20
N PRO A 323 17.64 -3.68 0.36
CA PRO A 323 18.92 -3.51 -0.32
C PRO A 323 18.97 -4.22 -1.67
N ALA A 324 19.20 -3.47 -2.74
CA ALA A 324 19.28 -3.98 -4.12
C ALA A 324 20.70 -4.44 -4.47
N THR A 325 21.22 -5.47 -3.78
CA THR A 325 22.57 -5.97 -4.07
C THR A 325 22.58 -6.75 -5.39
N ALA A 326 23.70 -6.69 -6.13
CA ALA A 326 23.84 -7.44 -7.39
C ALA A 326 23.63 -8.95 -7.22
N ALA A 327 23.95 -9.49 -6.04
CA ALA A 327 23.74 -10.90 -5.70
C ALA A 327 22.26 -11.33 -5.69
N ARG A 328 21.29 -10.39 -5.62
CA ARG A 328 19.85 -10.68 -5.70
C ARG A 328 19.37 -10.91 -7.13
N PHE A 329 20.14 -10.47 -8.14
CA PHE A 329 19.71 -10.42 -9.54
C PHE A 329 20.46 -11.42 -10.42
N VAL A 330 21.24 -12.32 -9.84
CA VAL A 330 21.93 -13.44 -10.48
C VAL A 330 21.26 -14.77 -10.13
#